data_b823471a8d75e910173e4358121a0fde
#
_entry.id   b823471a8d75e910173e4358121a0fde
#
_cell.length_a   1.000
_cell.length_b   1.000
_cell.length_c   1.000
_cell.angle_alpha   90.00
_cell.angle_beta   90.00
_cell.angle_gamma   90.00
#
_symmetry.space_group_name_H-M   'P 1'
#
loop_
_entity.id
_entity.type
_entity.pdbx_description
1 polymer ?
#
loop_
_entity_poly.entity_id
_entity_poly.type
_entity_poly.pdbx_seq_one_letter_code
_entity_poly.pdbx_strand_id
1 'polypeptide(L)'
;MARTNSSLRIRAANRRDIPAIVEIATSSVDEDEEVGFGTVRSVSLFTDVHRLSAAWRAPNNVRAEEVLVAELQGRIVGCVTVEDRGEVLELINIDVSRERQGQGIGTRMVRLIEERARGEGKRAVTLGTSRNAAGVAWKSLPWWLSRGYHITGEEENEWTRSIGPGTREIRMEKTIPRRIEVSLRDVAETDLPIFFDFQRDSAANYMAAFTTRDPTDKEAFAAHWNRILNDDTVLVKTIVFDGHVVGSVATFVDKEFGKPEVTYWIGKEYWGMGLATYALTRFLRDVTVRPIYGRAAKDNVASIRVLEKCGFRMFGQSKGFANARGAVVEEVILELSDPSAN
;
A
#
# COMPACT_ATOMS: atom_id res chain seq x y z
N MET A 1 -38.16 -13.45 -10.40
CA MET A 1 -36.95 -13.93 -11.10
C MET A 1 -35.72 -13.43 -10.32
N ALA A 2 -35.10 -14.31 -9.56
CA ALA A 2 -33.92 -14.00 -8.77
C ALA A 2 -32.74 -13.72 -9.72
N ARG A 3 -32.19 -12.50 -9.68
CA ARG A 3 -30.92 -12.17 -10.33
C ARG A 3 -29.84 -12.96 -9.56
N THR A 4 -29.44 -14.09 -10.14
CA THR A 4 -28.22 -14.80 -9.70
C THR A 4 -27.06 -13.86 -9.90
N ASN A 5 -26.51 -13.37 -8.78
CA ASN A 5 -25.35 -12.52 -8.72
C ASN A 5 -24.13 -13.38 -9.13
N SER A 6 -23.86 -13.48 -10.43
CA SER A 6 -22.75 -14.25 -10.99
C SER A 6 -21.45 -13.47 -10.78
N SER A 7 -20.94 -13.50 -9.53
CA SER A 7 -19.67 -12.87 -9.19
C SER A 7 -18.52 -13.71 -9.74
N LEU A 8 -17.58 -13.08 -10.45
CA LEU A 8 -16.30 -13.69 -10.82
C LEU A 8 -15.57 -14.09 -9.53
N ARG A 9 -15.24 -15.37 -9.41
CA ARG A 9 -14.46 -15.93 -8.31
C ARG A 9 -13.06 -16.29 -8.80
N ILE A 10 -12.03 -15.92 -8.05
CA ILE A 10 -10.65 -16.34 -8.32
C ILE A 10 -10.22 -17.25 -7.18
N ARG A 11 -9.66 -18.42 -7.51
CA ARG A 11 -9.22 -19.44 -6.57
C ARG A 11 -7.97 -20.18 -7.07
N ALA A 12 -7.27 -20.85 -6.18
CA ALA A 12 -6.22 -21.77 -6.55
C ALA A 12 -6.77 -22.86 -7.48
N ALA A 13 -6.01 -23.20 -8.51
CA ALA A 13 -6.32 -24.26 -9.43
C ALA A 13 -6.07 -25.64 -8.80
N ASN A 14 -6.77 -26.65 -9.28
CA ASN A 14 -6.53 -28.03 -8.94
C ASN A 14 -6.46 -28.89 -10.22
N ARG A 15 -6.10 -30.18 -10.10
CA ARG A 15 -5.91 -31.06 -11.25
C ARG A 15 -7.13 -31.19 -12.18
N ARG A 16 -8.36 -31.02 -11.66
CA ARG A 16 -9.58 -31.10 -12.46
C ARG A 16 -9.74 -29.90 -13.38
N ASP A 17 -9.03 -28.82 -13.08
CA ASP A 17 -9.06 -27.58 -13.87
C ASP A 17 -8.15 -27.64 -15.11
N ILE A 18 -7.21 -28.61 -15.18
CA ILE A 18 -6.21 -28.72 -16.26
C ILE A 18 -6.82 -28.68 -17.66
N PRO A 19 -7.87 -29.44 -17.99
CA PRO A 19 -8.47 -29.38 -19.32
C PRO A 19 -8.98 -27.98 -19.69
N ALA A 20 -9.62 -27.28 -18.74
CA ALA A 20 -10.14 -25.95 -18.97
C ALA A 20 -9.02 -24.91 -19.09
N ILE A 21 -7.94 -25.06 -18.31
CA ILE A 21 -6.74 -24.20 -18.41
C ILE A 21 -6.13 -24.32 -19.80
N VAL A 22 -5.94 -25.55 -20.27
CA VAL A 22 -5.36 -25.81 -21.61
C VAL A 22 -6.26 -25.28 -22.72
N GLU A 23 -7.59 -25.45 -22.61
CA GLU A 23 -8.55 -24.88 -23.55
C GLU A 23 -8.43 -23.36 -23.62
N ILE A 24 -8.36 -22.68 -22.48
CA ILE A 24 -8.22 -21.21 -22.38
C ILE A 24 -6.91 -20.77 -23.01
N ALA A 25 -5.78 -21.33 -22.58
CA ALA A 25 -4.47 -20.98 -23.11
C ALA A 25 -4.39 -21.21 -24.63
N THR A 26 -4.94 -22.31 -25.12
CA THR A 26 -4.97 -22.62 -26.55
C THR A 26 -5.89 -21.67 -27.33
N SER A 27 -7.01 -21.24 -26.74
CA SER A 27 -7.95 -20.29 -27.37
C SER A 27 -7.36 -18.87 -27.47
N SER A 28 -6.38 -18.54 -26.61
CA SER A 28 -5.72 -17.22 -26.60
C SER A 28 -4.51 -17.12 -27.53
N VAL A 29 -4.09 -18.23 -28.15
CA VAL A 29 -3.01 -18.22 -29.14
C VAL A 29 -3.44 -17.42 -30.37
N ASP A 30 -2.64 -16.46 -30.79
CA ASP A 30 -2.85 -15.69 -32.02
C ASP A 30 -2.35 -16.46 -33.26
N GLU A 31 -2.87 -16.08 -34.46
CA GLU A 31 -2.39 -16.63 -35.73
C GLU A 31 -0.93 -16.31 -35.97
N ASP A 32 -0.50 -15.11 -35.55
CA ASP A 32 0.90 -14.65 -35.52
C ASP A 32 1.40 -14.73 -34.08
N GLU A 33 2.00 -15.85 -33.71
CA GLU A 33 2.49 -16.12 -32.37
C GLU A 33 3.67 -15.20 -31.97
N GLU A 34 4.43 -14.68 -32.96
CA GLU A 34 5.58 -13.79 -32.69
C GLU A 34 5.17 -12.41 -32.19
N VAL A 35 3.95 -11.97 -32.47
CA VAL A 35 3.42 -10.64 -32.08
C VAL A 35 2.08 -10.72 -31.36
N GLY A 36 1.70 -11.89 -30.87
CA GLY A 36 0.45 -12.17 -30.18
C GLY A 36 0.36 -11.55 -28.78
N PHE A 37 -0.57 -12.08 -27.98
CA PHE A 37 -0.74 -11.64 -26.59
C PHE A 37 0.18 -12.32 -25.58
N GLY A 38 1.01 -13.29 -25.99
CA GLY A 38 2.04 -13.86 -25.13
C GLY A 38 1.99 -15.38 -24.97
N THR A 39 0.98 -16.07 -25.52
CA THR A 39 0.94 -17.52 -25.49
C THR A 39 1.45 -18.07 -26.80
N VAL A 40 2.60 -18.73 -26.76
CA VAL A 40 3.22 -19.41 -27.89
C VAL A 40 2.99 -20.90 -27.75
N ARG A 41 2.28 -21.51 -28.70
CA ARG A 41 1.81 -22.90 -28.62
C ARG A 41 2.95 -23.92 -28.45
N SER A 42 4.03 -23.76 -29.17
CA SER A 42 5.15 -24.69 -29.16
C SER A 42 5.95 -24.65 -27.85
N VAL A 43 5.93 -23.53 -27.14
CA VAL A 43 6.77 -23.26 -25.96
C VAL A 43 5.97 -23.35 -24.67
N SER A 44 4.71 -22.87 -24.68
CA SER A 44 3.90 -22.81 -23.48
C SER A 44 3.55 -24.21 -22.93
N LEU A 45 3.80 -24.41 -21.65
CA LEU A 45 3.38 -25.58 -20.90
C LEU A 45 1.84 -25.71 -20.85
N PHE A 46 1.16 -24.58 -20.86
CA PHE A 46 -0.30 -24.47 -20.68
C PHE A 46 -1.12 -24.81 -21.91
N THR A 47 -0.48 -25.08 -23.04
CA THR A 47 -1.16 -25.48 -24.28
C THR A 47 -1.23 -27.00 -24.51
N ASP A 48 -0.69 -27.81 -23.58
CA ASP A 48 -0.65 -29.26 -23.67
C ASP A 48 -1.06 -29.93 -22.36
N VAL A 49 -2.15 -30.73 -22.41
CA VAL A 49 -2.69 -31.41 -21.20
C VAL A 49 -1.70 -32.39 -20.59
N HIS A 50 -0.92 -33.12 -21.41
CA HIS A 50 0.02 -34.11 -20.92
C HIS A 50 1.21 -33.44 -20.24
N ARG A 51 1.77 -32.39 -20.86
CA ARG A 51 2.88 -31.61 -20.30
C ARG A 51 2.46 -30.95 -19.01
N LEU A 52 1.32 -30.26 -18.98
CA LEU A 52 0.81 -29.61 -17.79
C LEU A 52 0.48 -30.60 -16.67
N SER A 53 -0.12 -31.77 -17.01
CA SER A 53 -0.40 -32.82 -16.03
C SER A 53 0.85 -33.44 -15.46
N ALA A 54 1.90 -33.62 -16.27
CA ALA A 54 3.20 -34.13 -15.83
C ALA A 54 3.90 -33.16 -14.90
N ALA A 55 3.93 -31.88 -15.24
CA ALA A 55 4.46 -30.81 -14.38
C ALA A 55 3.71 -30.70 -13.05
N TRP A 56 2.38 -30.87 -13.07
CA TRP A 56 1.55 -30.84 -11.86
C TRP A 56 1.81 -32.01 -10.90
N ARG A 57 2.31 -33.14 -11.42
CA ARG A 57 2.61 -34.34 -10.62
C ARG A 57 4.00 -34.34 -10.00
N ALA A 58 4.87 -33.45 -10.40
CA ALA A 58 6.23 -33.40 -9.89
C ALA A 58 6.22 -32.91 -8.41
N PRO A 59 6.41 -33.82 -7.43
CA PRO A 59 6.32 -33.46 -6.00
C PRO A 59 7.47 -32.58 -5.51
N ASN A 60 8.47 -32.35 -6.36
CA ASN A 60 9.68 -31.60 -6.04
C ASN A 60 9.96 -30.43 -7.00
N ASN A 61 9.00 -30.01 -7.78
CA ASN A 61 9.14 -28.73 -8.45
C ASN A 61 8.96 -27.64 -7.38
N VAL A 62 10.05 -27.39 -6.66
CA VAL A 62 10.21 -26.44 -5.56
C VAL A 62 10.18 -24.99 -6.10
N ARG A 63 9.67 -24.77 -7.27
CA ARG A 63 9.29 -23.43 -7.69
C ARG A 63 7.92 -23.17 -7.08
N ALA A 64 7.85 -22.15 -6.29
CA ALA A 64 6.62 -21.66 -5.67
C ALA A 64 5.66 -21.07 -6.72
N GLU A 65 5.49 -21.78 -7.85
CA GLU A 65 4.53 -21.43 -8.90
C GLU A 65 3.14 -21.82 -8.44
N GLU A 66 2.27 -20.84 -8.36
CA GLU A 66 0.87 -21.03 -8.04
C GLU A 66 0.01 -20.67 -9.24
N VAL A 67 -0.85 -21.61 -9.64
CA VAL A 67 -1.83 -21.38 -10.70
C VAL A 67 -3.17 -21.01 -10.06
N LEU A 68 -3.69 -19.84 -10.43
CA LEU A 68 -5.01 -19.39 -10.05
C LEU A 68 -5.94 -19.44 -11.27
N VAL A 69 -7.21 -19.78 -11.04
CA VAL A 69 -8.26 -19.77 -12.06
C VAL A 69 -9.35 -18.77 -11.72
N ALA A 70 -9.84 -18.10 -12.76
CA ALA A 70 -10.99 -17.23 -12.71
C ALA A 70 -12.23 -18.01 -13.15
N GLU A 71 -13.19 -18.19 -12.24
CA GLU A 71 -14.43 -18.95 -12.45
C GLU A 71 -15.62 -17.99 -12.52
N LEU A 72 -16.42 -18.11 -13.57
CA LEU A 72 -17.65 -17.35 -13.79
C LEU A 72 -18.79 -18.33 -14.08
N GLN A 73 -19.85 -18.32 -13.28
CA GLN A 73 -21.01 -19.21 -13.44
C GLN A 73 -20.63 -20.72 -13.49
N GLY A 74 -19.66 -21.12 -12.67
CA GLY A 74 -19.19 -22.52 -12.63
C GLY A 74 -18.27 -22.92 -13.78
N ARG A 75 -17.90 -22.02 -14.69
CA ARG A 75 -16.95 -22.25 -15.79
C ARG A 75 -15.66 -21.49 -15.55
N ILE A 76 -14.53 -22.11 -15.82
CA ILE A 76 -13.23 -21.45 -15.81
C ILE A 76 -13.12 -20.61 -17.07
N VAL A 77 -12.83 -19.33 -16.93
CA VAL A 77 -12.77 -18.32 -18.00
C VAL A 77 -11.43 -17.62 -18.09
N GLY A 78 -10.51 -17.92 -17.19
CA GLY A 78 -9.15 -17.38 -17.21
C GLY A 78 -8.25 -18.13 -16.23
N CYS A 79 -6.95 -18.04 -16.45
CA CYS A 79 -5.92 -18.54 -15.54
C CYS A 79 -4.75 -17.57 -15.48
N VAL A 80 -4.03 -17.60 -14.37
CA VAL A 80 -2.81 -16.84 -14.14
C VAL A 80 -1.85 -17.68 -13.32
N THR A 81 -0.58 -17.66 -13.68
CA THR A 81 0.49 -18.29 -12.91
C THR A 81 1.37 -17.22 -12.32
N VAL A 82 1.65 -17.34 -11.04
CA VAL A 82 2.52 -16.44 -10.30
C VAL A 82 3.59 -17.25 -9.58
N GLU A 83 4.81 -16.73 -9.54
CA GLU A 83 5.94 -17.30 -8.83
C GLU A 83 6.45 -16.34 -7.77
N ASP A 84 6.71 -16.85 -6.56
CA ASP A 84 7.35 -16.08 -5.50
C ASP A 84 8.87 -16.08 -5.70
N ARG A 85 9.44 -14.91 -6.00
CA ARG A 85 10.88 -14.66 -6.18
C ARG A 85 11.51 -13.94 -4.97
N GLY A 86 10.94 -14.11 -3.77
CA GLY A 86 11.40 -13.46 -2.55
C GLY A 86 10.88 -12.03 -2.44
N GLU A 87 11.62 -11.05 -2.92
CA GLU A 87 11.19 -9.64 -2.82
C GLU A 87 10.11 -9.22 -3.83
N VAL A 88 9.86 -10.02 -4.85
CA VAL A 88 8.87 -9.73 -5.89
C VAL A 88 7.98 -10.94 -6.14
N LEU A 89 6.76 -10.72 -6.64
CA LEU A 89 5.97 -11.75 -7.30
C LEU A 89 6.17 -11.64 -8.81
N GLU A 90 6.55 -12.72 -9.46
CA GLU A 90 6.66 -12.77 -10.91
C GLU A 90 5.40 -13.37 -11.52
N LEU A 91 4.74 -12.64 -12.41
CA LEU A 91 3.62 -13.10 -13.18
C LEU A 91 4.15 -13.80 -14.43
N ILE A 92 4.03 -15.14 -14.44
CA ILE A 92 4.62 -16.00 -15.48
C ILE A 92 3.75 -16.02 -16.73
N ASN A 93 2.43 -16.22 -16.57
CA ASN A 93 1.47 -16.11 -17.66
C ASN A 93 0.10 -15.66 -17.17
N ILE A 94 -0.70 -15.12 -18.07
CA ILE A 94 -2.10 -14.78 -17.82
C ILE A 94 -2.89 -14.99 -19.12
N ASP A 95 -3.90 -15.83 -19.04
CA ASP A 95 -4.78 -16.13 -20.16
C ASP A 95 -6.25 -15.92 -19.78
N VAL A 96 -7.03 -15.39 -20.71
CA VAL A 96 -8.48 -15.24 -20.61
C VAL A 96 -9.11 -15.82 -21.86
N SER A 97 -10.13 -16.66 -21.73
CA SER A 97 -10.82 -17.26 -22.88
C SER A 97 -11.20 -16.19 -23.89
N ARG A 98 -10.98 -16.46 -25.17
CA ARG A 98 -11.16 -15.48 -26.26
C ARG A 98 -12.54 -14.81 -26.24
N GLU A 99 -13.57 -15.58 -25.94
CA GLU A 99 -14.95 -15.08 -25.83
C GLU A 99 -15.19 -14.13 -24.64
N ARG A 100 -14.31 -14.12 -23.67
CA ARG A 100 -14.41 -13.34 -22.42
C ARG A 100 -13.39 -12.23 -22.32
N GLN A 101 -12.53 -12.07 -23.32
CA GLN A 101 -11.60 -10.94 -23.40
C GLN A 101 -12.37 -9.61 -23.46
N GLY A 102 -11.73 -8.53 -23.03
CA GLY A 102 -12.35 -7.20 -22.96
C GLY A 102 -13.34 -6.99 -21.79
N GLN A 103 -13.72 -8.04 -21.05
CA GLN A 103 -14.68 -7.97 -19.93
C GLN A 103 -14.01 -7.67 -18.56
N GLY A 104 -12.76 -7.30 -18.55
CA GLY A 104 -12.02 -6.91 -17.31
C GLY A 104 -11.52 -8.08 -16.46
N ILE A 105 -11.66 -9.33 -16.89
CA ILE A 105 -11.24 -10.53 -16.13
C ILE A 105 -9.74 -10.50 -15.87
N GLY A 106 -8.91 -10.31 -16.91
CA GLY A 106 -7.46 -10.20 -16.77
C GLY A 106 -7.05 -9.08 -15.82
N THR A 107 -7.68 -7.91 -15.92
CA THR A 107 -7.44 -6.78 -15.00
C THR A 107 -7.72 -7.15 -13.53
N ARG A 108 -8.79 -7.94 -13.30
CA ARG A 108 -9.16 -8.37 -11.95
C ARG A 108 -8.19 -9.39 -11.38
N MET A 109 -7.68 -10.31 -12.23
CA MET A 109 -6.63 -11.26 -11.83
C MET A 109 -5.32 -10.53 -11.47
N VAL A 110 -4.88 -9.57 -12.29
CA VAL A 110 -3.67 -8.77 -12.01
C VAL A 110 -3.81 -7.99 -10.70
N ARG A 111 -4.95 -7.34 -10.46
CA ARG A 111 -5.21 -6.65 -9.20
C ARG A 111 -5.09 -7.55 -7.98
N LEU A 112 -5.60 -8.78 -8.07
CA LEU A 112 -5.48 -9.76 -6.99
C LEU A 112 -3.99 -10.07 -6.70
N ILE A 113 -3.17 -10.25 -7.74
CA ILE A 113 -1.72 -10.48 -7.57
C ILE A 113 -1.04 -9.25 -6.95
N GLU A 114 -1.40 -8.04 -7.38
CA GLU A 114 -0.86 -6.79 -6.80
C GLU A 114 -1.29 -6.61 -5.33
N GLU A 115 -2.54 -6.98 -4.98
CA GLU A 115 -3.04 -6.97 -3.59
C GLU A 115 -2.32 -8.03 -2.74
N ARG A 116 -2.09 -9.22 -3.29
CA ARG A 116 -1.29 -10.27 -2.66
C ARG A 116 0.15 -9.80 -2.41
N ALA A 117 0.81 -9.24 -3.43
CA ALA A 117 2.17 -8.70 -3.31
C ALA A 117 2.25 -7.64 -2.20
N ARG A 118 1.24 -6.76 -2.11
CA ARG A 118 1.14 -5.75 -1.03
C ARG A 118 0.96 -6.40 0.34
N GLY A 119 0.08 -7.41 0.44
CA GLY A 119 -0.18 -8.14 1.68
C GLY A 119 1.04 -8.92 2.19
N GLU A 120 1.86 -9.45 1.28
CA GLU A 120 3.08 -10.20 1.57
C GLU A 120 4.33 -9.29 1.70
N GLY A 121 4.19 -7.96 1.60
CA GLY A 121 5.30 -7.01 1.73
C GLY A 121 6.29 -7.03 0.57
N LYS A 122 5.89 -7.57 -0.60
CA LYS A 122 6.73 -7.57 -1.80
C LYS A 122 6.94 -6.13 -2.31
N ARG A 123 8.13 -5.84 -2.83
CA ARG A 123 8.44 -4.52 -3.38
C ARG A 123 7.81 -4.27 -4.76
N ALA A 124 7.58 -5.34 -5.54
CA ALA A 124 7.04 -5.20 -6.89
C ALA A 124 6.35 -6.48 -7.39
N VAL A 125 5.57 -6.32 -8.45
CA VAL A 125 5.16 -7.40 -9.36
C VAL A 125 5.92 -7.24 -10.66
N THR A 126 6.57 -8.32 -11.12
CA THR A 126 7.37 -8.36 -12.35
C THR A 126 6.72 -9.28 -13.39
N LEU A 127 7.05 -9.09 -14.64
CA LEU A 127 6.62 -9.96 -15.74
C LEU A 127 7.56 -9.83 -16.96
N GLY A 128 7.45 -10.76 -17.88
CA GLY A 128 8.04 -10.70 -19.21
C GLY A 128 6.96 -10.55 -20.29
N THR A 129 7.23 -9.75 -21.30
CA THR A 129 6.57 -9.76 -22.60
C THR A 129 7.66 -9.80 -23.68
N SER A 130 7.32 -9.71 -24.94
CA SER A 130 8.32 -9.92 -25.98
C SER A 130 8.18 -8.94 -27.17
N ARG A 131 9.25 -8.87 -27.95
CA ARG A 131 9.23 -8.30 -29.31
C ARG A 131 10.00 -9.20 -30.26
N ASN A 132 9.57 -9.25 -31.51
CA ASN A 132 10.23 -10.03 -32.56
C ASN A 132 11.50 -9.33 -33.09
N ALA A 133 12.22 -10.02 -34.01
CA ALA A 133 13.43 -9.48 -34.63
C ALA A 133 13.21 -8.18 -35.41
N ALA A 134 12.00 -7.91 -35.90
CA ALA A 134 11.63 -6.65 -36.58
C ALA A 134 11.32 -5.52 -35.60
N GLY A 135 11.43 -5.75 -34.27
CA GLY A 135 11.15 -4.77 -33.24
C GLY A 135 9.66 -4.61 -32.91
N VAL A 136 8.79 -5.43 -33.49
CA VAL A 136 7.35 -5.38 -33.20
C VAL A 136 7.09 -6.07 -31.87
N ALA A 137 6.55 -5.33 -30.91
CA ALA A 137 6.22 -5.85 -29.60
C ALA A 137 4.90 -6.62 -29.61
N TRP A 138 4.76 -7.56 -28.66
CA TRP A 138 3.50 -8.25 -28.43
C TRP A 138 2.35 -7.28 -28.10
N LYS A 139 1.15 -7.62 -28.52
CA LYS A 139 -0.10 -6.85 -28.26
C LYS A 139 -0.37 -6.62 -26.79
N SER A 140 0.22 -7.43 -25.90
CA SER A 140 0.12 -7.26 -24.45
C SER A 140 0.92 -6.06 -23.90
N LEU A 141 1.99 -5.60 -24.58
CA LEU A 141 2.84 -4.51 -24.06
C LEU A 141 2.06 -3.21 -23.76
N PRO A 142 1.23 -2.65 -24.66
CA PRO A 142 0.45 -1.44 -24.35
C PRO A 142 -0.54 -1.68 -23.20
N TRP A 143 -1.05 -2.89 -23.08
CA TRP A 143 -1.97 -3.26 -22.00
C TRP A 143 -1.27 -3.21 -20.63
N TRP A 144 -0.03 -3.68 -20.51
CA TRP A 144 0.78 -3.61 -19.31
C TRP A 144 1.17 -2.17 -18.96
N LEU A 145 1.65 -1.41 -19.94
CA LEU A 145 1.98 0.01 -19.76
C LEU A 145 0.79 0.82 -19.22
N SER A 146 -0.42 0.57 -19.74
CA SER A 146 -1.64 1.24 -19.28
C SER A 146 -2.03 0.91 -17.82
N ARG A 147 -1.42 -0.12 -17.22
CA ARG A 147 -1.60 -0.55 -15.81
C ARG A 147 -0.50 -0.10 -14.88
N GLY A 148 0.40 0.73 -15.38
CA GLY A 148 1.49 1.29 -14.60
C GLY A 148 2.71 0.38 -14.46
N TYR A 149 2.79 -0.68 -15.27
CA TYR A 149 4.06 -1.40 -15.44
C TYR A 149 4.99 -0.59 -16.34
N HIS A 150 6.28 -0.60 -16.02
CA HIS A 150 7.32 0.08 -16.81
C HIS A 150 8.39 -0.92 -17.22
N ILE A 151 9.07 -0.64 -18.34
CA ILE A 151 10.14 -1.49 -18.85
C ILE A 151 11.39 -1.30 -17.98
N THR A 152 11.98 -2.40 -17.54
CA THR A 152 13.22 -2.42 -16.76
C THR A 152 14.43 -2.91 -17.55
N GLY A 153 14.20 -3.61 -18.65
CA GLY A 153 15.26 -4.12 -19.53
C GLY A 153 14.72 -4.92 -20.70
N GLU A 154 15.61 -5.21 -21.62
CA GLU A 154 15.35 -6.12 -22.74
C GLU A 154 16.55 -7.05 -22.95
N GLU A 155 16.28 -8.36 -23.08
CA GLU A 155 17.31 -9.36 -23.27
C GLU A 155 16.90 -10.47 -24.24
N GLU A 156 17.89 -11.13 -24.81
CA GLU A 156 17.71 -12.39 -25.51
C GLU A 156 18.10 -13.52 -24.55
N ASN A 157 17.21 -14.46 -24.35
CA ASN A 157 17.43 -15.62 -23.47
C ASN A 157 17.00 -16.93 -24.14
N GLU A 158 17.08 -18.06 -23.43
CA GLU A 158 16.73 -19.37 -23.95
C GLU A 158 15.24 -19.42 -24.37
N TRP A 159 14.36 -18.80 -23.59
CA TRP A 159 12.94 -18.76 -23.90
C TRP A 159 12.67 -17.97 -25.18
N THR A 160 13.23 -16.78 -25.36
CA THR A 160 13.02 -15.97 -26.56
C THR A 160 13.62 -16.62 -27.82
N ARG A 161 14.78 -17.29 -27.71
CA ARG A 161 15.34 -18.08 -28.81
C ARG A 161 14.45 -19.24 -29.24
N SER A 162 13.68 -19.82 -28.30
CA SER A 162 12.72 -20.88 -28.63
C SER A 162 11.48 -20.38 -29.35
N ILE A 163 11.17 -19.08 -29.27
CA ILE A 163 10.07 -18.44 -30.03
C ILE A 163 10.53 -18.16 -31.46
N GLY A 164 11.70 -17.55 -31.62
CA GLY A 164 12.24 -17.21 -32.93
C GLY A 164 13.55 -16.46 -32.84
N PRO A 165 14.44 -16.55 -33.85
CA PRO A 165 15.71 -15.85 -33.85
C PRO A 165 15.56 -14.33 -33.79
N GLY A 166 16.33 -13.68 -32.91
CA GLY A 166 16.28 -12.22 -32.71
C GLY A 166 15.08 -11.73 -31.90
N THR A 167 14.26 -12.63 -31.37
CA THR A 167 13.21 -12.29 -30.41
C THR A 167 13.85 -11.89 -29.07
N ARG A 168 13.34 -10.83 -28.46
CA ARG A 168 13.83 -10.29 -27.17
C ARG A 168 12.72 -10.27 -26.14
N GLU A 169 13.04 -10.65 -24.92
CA GLU A 169 12.17 -10.46 -23.77
C GLU A 169 12.22 -9.00 -23.32
N ILE A 170 11.06 -8.41 -23.11
CA ILE A 170 10.88 -7.11 -22.46
C ILE A 170 10.51 -7.36 -21.02
N ARG A 171 11.45 -7.13 -20.11
CA ARG A 171 11.19 -7.23 -18.66
C ARG A 171 10.45 -6.00 -18.19
N MET A 172 9.40 -6.22 -17.40
CA MET A 172 8.57 -5.14 -16.87
C MET A 172 8.37 -5.29 -15.36
N GLU A 173 8.22 -4.18 -14.69
CA GLU A 173 7.97 -4.12 -13.25
C GLU A 173 6.91 -3.08 -12.93
N LYS A 174 6.08 -3.36 -11.92
CA LYS A 174 5.25 -2.39 -11.23
C LYS A 174 5.60 -2.39 -9.75
N THR A 175 6.14 -1.28 -9.27
CA THR A 175 6.41 -1.10 -7.84
C THR A 175 5.10 -1.19 -7.04
N ILE A 176 5.10 -2.00 -6.00
CA ILE A 176 3.99 -2.13 -5.06
C ILE A 176 4.34 -1.27 -3.84
N PRO A 177 3.61 -0.17 -3.61
CA PRO A 177 3.83 0.62 -2.43
C PRO A 177 3.66 -0.26 -1.19
N ARG A 178 4.65 -0.26 -0.29
CA ARG A 178 4.52 -0.93 1.01
C ARG A 178 3.24 -0.46 1.68
N ARG A 179 2.49 -1.39 2.25
CA ARG A 179 1.39 -1.02 3.13
C ARG A 179 2.00 -0.27 4.30
N ILE A 180 1.60 0.98 4.46
CA ILE A 180 1.98 1.74 5.66
C ILE A 180 1.27 1.07 6.83
N GLU A 181 1.99 0.19 7.53
CA GLU A 181 1.46 -0.47 8.70
C GLU A 181 1.72 0.40 9.92
N VAL A 182 0.79 1.34 10.14
CA VAL A 182 0.79 2.18 11.33
C VAL A 182 -0.17 1.57 12.34
N SER A 183 0.33 1.29 13.53
CA SER A 183 -0.47 0.88 14.68
C SER A 183 -0.37 1.88 15.82
N LEU A 184 -1.41 1.89 16.65
CA LEU A 184 -1.45 2.66 17.89
C LEU A 184 -1.49 1.66 19.05
N ARG A 185 -0.66 1.89 20.06
CA ARG A 185 -0.67 1.13 21.31
C ARG A 185 -0.49 2.04 22.51
N ASP A 186 -0.71 1.52 23.70
CA ASP A 186 -0.41 2.25 24.91
C ASP A 186 1.07 2.60 25.00
N VAL A 187 1.34 3.73 25.63
CA VAL A 187 2.71 4.19 25.85
C VAL A 187 3.41 3.27 26.85
N ALA A 188 4.58 2.77 26.48
CA ALA A 188 5.45 2.03 27.36
C ALA A 188 6.59 2.95 27.88
N GLU A 189 7.12 2.65 29.06
CA GLU A 189 8.26 3.40 29.60
C GLU A 189 9.47 3.42 28.65
N THR A 190 9.66 2.35 27.88
CA THR A 190 10.69 2.22 26.85
C THR A 190 10.53 3.18 25.68
N ASP A 191 9.37 3.80 25.49
CA ASP A 191 9.12 4.77 24.43
C ASP A 191 9.61 6.16 24.80
N LEU A 192 9.65 6.47 26.10
CA LEU A 192 9.96 7.82 26.59
C LEU A 192 11.34 8.32 26.17
N PRO A 193 12.42 7.53 26.19
CA PRO A 193 13.70 7.96 25.65
C PRO A 193 13.63 8.36 24.17
N ILE A 194 12.83 7.63 23.36
CA ILE A 194 12.66 7.91 21.93
C ILE A 194 11.87 9.22 21.74
N PHE A 195 10.81 9.42 22.51
CA PHE A 195 10.05 10.69 22.49
C PHE A 195 10.92 11.87 22.94
N PHE A 196 11.80 11.65 23.91
CA PHE A 196 12.76 12.68 24.34
C PHE A 196 13.72 13.05 23.21
N ASP A 197 14.25 12.07 22.47
CA ASP A 197 15.13 12.34 21.34
C ASP A 197 14.40 13.08 20.22
N PHE A 198 13.15 12.76 19.94
CA PHE A 198 12.34 13.48 18.96
C PHE A 198 12.11 14.95 19.34
N GLN A 199 11.84 15.24 20.61
CA GLN A 199 11.64 16.63 21.04
C GLN A 199 12.92 17.46 21.06
N ARG A 200 14.11 16.85 21.04
CA ARG A 200 15.38 17.56 20.96
C ARG A 200 15.74 18.06 19.56
N ASP A 201 15.08 17.56 18.51
CA ASP A 201 15.31 18.04 17.15
C ASP A 201 14.87 19.50 17.03
N SER A 202 15.82 20.38 16.69
CA SER A 202 15.57 21.82 16.61
C SER A 202 14.58 22.22 15.51
N ALA A 203 14.57 21.49 14.38
CA ALA A 203 13.63 21.75 13.30
C ALA A 203 12.22 21.30 13.69
N ALA A 204 12.09 20.17 14.39
CA ALA A 204 10.78 19.70 14.89
C ALA A 204 10.23 20.68 15.94
N ASN A 205 11.06 21.16 16.87
CA ASN A 205 10.66 22.19 17.83
C ASN A 205 10.22 23.47 17.14
N TYR A 206 11.00 23.96 16.19
CA TYR A 206 10.68 25.17 15.44
C TYR A 206 9.31 25.06 14.76
N MET A 207 9.04 23.91 14.11
CA MET A 207 7.76 23.65 13.43
C MET A 207 6.60 23.52 14.42
N ALA A 208 6.79 22.85 15.56
CA ALA A 208 5.77 22.73 16.59
C ALA A 208 5.48 24.05 17.29
N ALA A 209 6.46 24.95 17.36
CA ALA A 209 6.42 26.31 17.92
C ALA A 209 6.13 26.37 19.43
N PHE A 210 4.98 25.87 19.88
CA PHE A 210 4.49 25.93 21.25
C PHE A 210 4.96 24.74 22.08
N THR A 211 6.28 24.60 22.23
CA THR A 211 6.92 23.49 22.96
C THR A 211 7.43 23.93 24.33
N THR A 212 8.01 22.98 25.07
CA THR A 212 8.68 23.30 26.35
C THR A 212 9.78 24.34 26.15
N ARG A 213 10.11 25.07 27.21
CA ARG A 213 11.14 26.12 27.19
C ARG A 213 12.53 25.54 26.91
N ASP A 214 12.85 24.43 27.55
CA ASP A 214 14.10 23.70 27.35
C ASP A 214 13.81 22.27 26.93
N PRO A 215 13.96 21.92 25.63
CA PRO A 215 13.73 20.57 25.15
C PRO A 215 14.81 19.57 25.57
N THR A 216 15.89 20.01 26.20
CA THR A 216 17.00 19.15 26.68
C THR A 216 16.87 18.77 28.15
N ASP A 217 15.92 19.36 28.87
CA ASP A 217 15.67 19.08 30.30
C ASP A 217 14.94 17.73 30.45
N LYS A 218 15.73 16.71 30.82
CA LYS A 218 15.21 15.32 31.03
C LYS A 218 14.28 15.22 32.24
N GLU A 219 14.53 15.98 33.28
CA GLU A 219 13.73 15.93 34.52
C GLU A 219 12.35 16.53 34.27
N ALA A 220 12.32 17.72 33.64
CA ALA A 220 11.05 18.33 33.22
C ALA A 220 10.26 17.44 32.25
N PHE A 221 10.95 16.80 31.32
CA PHE A 221 10.33 15.82 30.39
C PHE A 221 9.74 14.63 31.14
N ALA A 222 10.50 13.98 32.01
CA ALA A 222 10.03 12.85 32.81
C ALA A 222 8.82 13.22 33.69
N ALA A 223 8.89 14.39 34.38
CA ALA A 223 7.78 14.89 35.17
C ALA A 223 6.54 15.18 34.34
N HIS A 224 6.70 15.69 33.12
CA HIS A 224 5.60 15.93 32.18
C HIS A 224 4.91 14.65 31.76
N TRP A 225 5.69 13.65 31.31
CA TRP A 225 5.15 12.36 30.89
C TRP A 225 4.53 11.56 32.04
N ASN A 226 5.12 11.64 33.25
CA ASN A 226 4.52 11.02 34.42
C ASN A 226 3.14 11.61 34.74
N ARG A 227 2.94 12.92 34.58
CA ARG A 227 1.61 13.54 34.74
C ARG A 227 0.64 13.06 33.67
N ILE A 228 1.06 13.02 32.40
CA ILE A 228 0.21 12.55 31.28
C ILE A 228 -0.25 11.13 31.51
N LEU A 229 0.67 10.24 31.89
CA LEU A 229 0.38 8.79 32.04
C LEU A 229 -0.47 8.49 33.30
N ASN A 230 -0.56 9.40 34.26
CA ASN A 230 -1.38 9.27 35.46
C ASN A 230 -2.64 10.16 35.44
N ASP A 231 -2.96 10.78 34.33
CA ASP A 231 -4.15 11.61 34.17
C ASP A 231 -5.21 10.88 33.34
N ASP A 232 -6.25 10.37 34.01
CA ASP A 232 -7.34 9.61 33.37
C ASP A 232 -8.13 10.43 32.35
N THR A 233 -7.94 11.76 32.30
CA THR A 233 -8.59 12.63 31.30
C THR A 233 -7.77 12.74 30.01
N VAL A 234 -6.54 12.22 30.01
CA VAL A 234 -5.64 12.23 28.86
C VAL A 234 -5.61 10.85 28.21
N LEU A 235 -6.05 10.75 26.97
CA LEU A 235 -5.81 9.56 26.17
C LEU A 235 -4.57 9.78 25.32
N VAL A 236 -3.53 8.97 25.53
CA VAL A 236 -2.28 9.03 24.78
C VAL A 236 -1.90 7.67 24.21
N LYS A 237 -1.42 7.64 22.96
CA LYS A 237 -0.94 6.41 22.29
C LYS A 237 0.41 6.65 21.65
N THR A 238 1.24 5.61 21.66
CA THR A 238 2.45 5.50 20.84
C THR A 238 2.05 5.17 19.41
N ILE A 239 2.65 5.87 18.46
CA ILE A 239 2.53 5.59 17.02
C ILE A 239 3.69 4.67 16.65
N VAL A 240 3.34 3.48 16.12
CA VAL A 240 4.32 2.49 15.67
C VAL A 240 4.18 2.33 14.16
N PHE A 241 5.30 2.39 13.45
CA PHE A 241 5.39 2.16 12.02
C PHE A 241 6.47 1.13 11.73
N ASP A 242 6.10 0.06 11.05
CA ASP A 242 7.01 -1.05 10.69
C ASP A 242 7.80 -1.59 11.91
N GLY A 243 7.12 -1.71 13.07
CA GLY A 243 7.70 -2.16 14.34
C GLY A 243 8.51 -1.10 15.11
N HIS A 244 8.73 0.08 14.55
CA HIS A 244 9.48 1.17 15.17
C HIS A 244 8.56 2.22 15.79
N VAL A 245 8.94 2.74 16.94
CA VAL A 245 8.29 3.90 17.56
C VAL A 245 8.63 5.14 16.74
N VAL A 246 7.60 5.81 16.20
CA VAL A 246 7.78 6.96 15.29
C VAL A 246 7.14 8.25 15.82
N GLY A 247 6.44 8.17 16.96
CA GLY A 247 5.82 9.33 17.56
C GLY A 247 4.73 8.99 18.56
N SER A 248 3.95 9.99 18.91
CA SER A 248 2.80 9.88 19.81
C SER A 248 1.62 10.69 19.32
N VAL A 249 0.41 10.33 19.76
CA VAL A 249 -0.84 11.08 19.55
C VAL A 249 -1.62 11.08 20.85
N ALA A 250 -2.21 12.23 21.19
CA ALA A 250 -2.97 12.37 22.43
C ALA A 250 -4.19 13.29 22.25
N THR A 251 -5.13 13.16 23.19
CA THR A 251 -6.17 14.16 23.45
C THR A 251 -6.14 14.55 24.91
N PHE A 252 -6.40 15.80 25.18
CA PHE A 252 -6.43 16.39 26.51
C PHE A 252 -7.40 17.57 26.52
N VAL A 253 -7.78 18.05 27.71
CA VAL A 253 -8.51 19.31 27.83
C VAL A 253 -7.52 20.43 28.09
N ASP A 254 -7.42 21.38 27.15
CA ASP A 254 -6.57 22.55 27.34
C ASP A 254 -7.16 23.44 28.46
N LYS A 255 -6.31 23.84 29.42
CA LYS A 255 -6.76 24.54 30.63
C LYS A 255 -7.14 26.00 30.36
N GLU A 256 -6.52 26.65 29.38
CA GLU A 256 -6.80 28.05 29.04
C GLU A 256 -7.96 28.14 28.08
N PHE A 257 -8.00 27.26 27.08
CA PHE A 257 -9.07 27.21 26.10
C PHE A 257 -10.33 26.49 26.62
N GLY A 258 -10.18 25.64 27.65
CA GLY A 258 -11.27 24.89 28.27
C GLY A 258 -11.95 23.88 27.37
N LYS A 259 -11.31 23.46 26.30
CA LYS A 259 -11.87 22.56 25.27
C LYS A 259 -10.97 21.35 25.02
N PRO A 260 -11.55 20.22 24.56
CA PRO A 260 -10.76 19.05 24.21
C PRO A 260 -9.92 19.32 22.95
N GLU A 261 -8.65 19.02 23.02
CA GLU A 261 -7.70 19.18 21.92
C GLU A 261 -7.02 17.87 21.57
N VAL A 262 -6.61 17.74 20.30
CA VAL A 262 -5.68 16.70 19.86
C VAL A 262 -4.30 17.28 19.66
N THR A 263 -3.30 16.48 19.99
CA THR A 263 -1.91 16.75 19.67
C THR A 263 -1.25 15.48 19.13
N TYR A 264 -0.22 15.66 18.33
CA TYR A 264 0.62 14.56 17.85
C TYR A 264 2.04 15.05 17.58
N TRP A 265 2.97 14.12 17.73
CA TRP A 265 4.37 14.33 17.40
C TRP A 265 4.85 13.18 16.52
N ILE A 266 5.55 13.49 15.43
CA ILE A 266 6.21 12.50 14.56
C ILE A 266 7.70 12.85 14.49
N GLY A 267 8.57 11.87 14.71
CA GLY A 267 10.01 12.02 14.51
C GLY A 267 10.31 12.56 13.11
N LYS A 268 11.26 13.48 13.01
CA LYS A 268 11.55 14.23 11.78
C LYS A 268 11.91 13.33 10.61
N GLU A 269 12.63 12.24 10.85
CA GLU A 269 13.02 11.24 9.86
C GLU A 269 11.82 10.53 9.20
N TYR A 270 10.64 10.61 9.82
CA TYR A 270 9.39 10.01 9.34
C TYR A 270 8.42 11.02 8.71
N TRP A 271 8.83 12.27 8.55
CA TRP A 271 7.98 13.29 7.92
C TRP A 271 7.75 13.01 6.44
N GLY A 272 6.62 13.50 5.92
CA GLY A 272 6.25 13.32 4.52
C GLY A 272 5.69 11.93 4.17
N MET A 273 5.75 10.95 5.08
CA MET A 273 5.29 9.57 4.85
C MET A 273 3.78 9.37 5.10
N GLY A 274 3.05 10.42 5.49
CA GLY A 274 1.60 10.35 5.76
C GLY A 274 1.23 9.74 7.11
N LEU A 275 2.21 9.42 7.97
CA LEU A 275 2.03 8.72 9.24
C LEU A 275 1.14 9.51 10.22
N ALA A 276 1.32 10.82 10.33
CA ALA A 276 0.50 11.68 11.17
C ALA A 276 -0.99 11.63 10.78
N THR A 277 -1.29 11.70 9.48
CA THR A 277 -2.67 11.61 8.99
C THR A 277 -3.29 10.26 9.30
N TYR A 278 -2.55 9.17 9.07
CA TYR A 278 -3.03 7.82 9.35
C TYR A 278 -3.27 7.62 10.85
N ALA A 279 -2.28 7.99 11.69
CA ALA A 279 -2.36 7.84 13.13
C ALA A 279 -3.51 8.64 13.73
N LEU A 280 -3.67 9.92 13.34
CA LEU A 280 -4.74 10.76 13.82
C LEU A 280 -6.12 10.25 13.36
N THR A 281 -6.26 9.84 12.09
CA THR A 281 -7.51 9.24 11.59
C THR A 281 -7.88 7.98 12.39
N ARG A 282 -6.91 7.13 12.71
CA ARG A 282 -7.15 5.92 13.51
C ARG A 282 -7.50 6.26 14.96
N PHE A 283 -6.77 7.18 15.57
CA PHE A 283 -6.97 7.64 16.93
C PHE A 283 -8.36 8.24 17.15
N LEU A 284 -8.83 9.07 16.22
CA LEU A 284 -10.14 9.72 16.28
C LEU A 284 -11.33 8.76 16.21
N ARG A 285 -11.13 7.49 15.87
CA ARG A 285 -12.18 6.46 15.96
C ARG A 285 -12.43 6.02 17.41
N ASP A 286 -11.41 6.09 18.24
CA ASP A 286 -11.47 5.70 19.65
C ASP A 286 -11.82 6.91 20.55
N VAL A 287 -11.68 8.14 20.02
CA VAL A 287 -12.04 9.39 20.71
C VAL A 287 -13.42 9.85 20.27
N THR A 288 -14.40 9.77 21.17
CA THR A 288 -15.81 10.09 20.86
C THR A 288 -16.21 11.52 21.18
N VAL A 289 -15.40 12.27 21.94
CA VAL A 289 -15.70 13.67 22.32
C VAL A 289 -15.76 14.56 21.09
N ARG A 290 -16.86 15.32 20.95
CA ARG A 290 -17.06 16.33 19.89
C ARG A 290 -17.76 17.56 20.47
N PRO A 291 -17.44 18.78 20.00
CA PRO A 291 -16.34 19.08 19.08
C PRO A 291 -14.96 18.87 19.72
N ILE A 292 -13.96 18.52 18.91
CA ILE A 292 -12.57 18.42 19.33
C ILE A 292 -11.71 19.34 18.46
N TYR A 293 -10.68 19.93 19.02
CA TYR A 293 -9.88 20.97 18.37
C TYR A 293 -8.45 20.52 18.12
N GLY A 294 -7.84 21.11 17.10
CA GLY A 294 -6.41 20.96 16.82
C GLY A 294 -5.81 22.33 16.53
N ARG A 295 -4.63 22.60 17.08
CA ARG A 295 -3.96 23.91 16.94
C ARG A 295 -2.61 23.71 16.22
N ALA A 296 -2.25 24.67 15.38
CA ALA A 296 -0.97 24.68 14.70
C ALA A 296 -0.49 26.11 14.46
N ALA A 297 0.82 26.33 14.50
CA ALA A 297 1.38 27.58 14.02
C ALA A 297 0.96 27.81 12.57
N LYS A 298 0.60 29.04 12.21
CA LYS A 298 0.02 29.41 10.91
C LYS A 298 0.90 29.03 9.70
N ASP A 299 2.19 29.00 9.91
CA ASP A 299 3.19 28.61 8.91
C ASP A 299 3.51 27.10 8.93
N ASN A 300 2.98 26.33 9.90
CA ASN A 300 3.08 24.87 9.91
C ASN A 300 2.01 24.25 8.98
N VAL A 301 2.16 24.52 7.68
CA VAL A 301 1.24 24.05 6.65
C VAL A 301 1.10 22.53 6.66
N ALA A 302 2.15 21.80 7.07
CA ALA A 302 2.11 20.35 7.13
C ALA A 302 1.12 19.86 8.19
N SER A 303 1.15 20.42 9.41
CA SER A 303 0.21 20.07 10.48
C SER A 303 -1.23 20.49 10.13
N ILE A 304 -1.42 21.68 9.55
CA ILE A 304 -2.72 22.14 9.09
C ILE A 304 -3.33 21.13 8.11
N ARG A 305 -2.56 20.70 7.11
CA ARG A 305 -3.00 19.70 6.11
C ARG A 305 -3.33 18.33 6.73
N VAL A 306 -2.62 17.93 7.78
CA VAL A 306 -2.95 16.69 8.51
C VAL A 306 -4.32 16.82 9.15
N LEU A 307 -4.58 17.90 9.88
CA LEU A 307 -5.87 18.16 10.51
C LEU A 307 -7.01 18.23 9.47
N GLU A 308 -6.82 18.97 8.38
CA GLU A 308 -7.82 19.08 7.29
C GLU A 308 -8.14 17.70 6.68
N LYS A 309 -7.12 16.87 6.41
CA LYS A 309 -7.31 15.50 5.90
C LYS A 309 -8.05 14.59 6.87
N CYS A 310 -7.97 14.87 8.18
CA CYS A 310 -8.72 14.17 9.21
C CYS A 310 -10.13 14.74 9.45
N GLY A 311 -10.56 15.71 8.62
CA GLY A 311 -11.90 16.27 8.65
C GLY A 311 -12.08 17.55 9.49
N PHE A 312 -10.99 18.05 10.09
CA PHE A 312 -11.04 19.32 10.82
C PHE A 312 -11.25 20.48 9.84
N ARG A 313 -11.95 21.50 10.29
CA ARG A 313 -12.21 22.73 9.54
C ARG A 313 -11.76 23.95 10.33
N MET A 314 -11.39 25.01 9.62
CA MET A 314 -10.97 26.27 10.25
C MET A 314 -12.07 26.77 11.20
N PHE A 315 -11.71 26.98 12.46
CA PHE A 315 -12.57 27.48 13.51
C PHE A 315 -12.19 28.91 13.91
N GLY A 316 -10.87 29.20 14.05
CA GLY A 316 -10.43 30.50 14.50
C GLY A 316 -8.91 30.68 14.39
N GLN A 317 -8.45 31.79 14.92
CA GLN A 317 -7.04 32.15 15.01
C GLN A 317 -6.74 32.72 16.38
N SER A 318 -5.51 32.53 16.82
CA SER A 318 -5.00 33.04 18.09
C SER A 318 -3.53 33.48 17.92
N LYS A 319 -2.94 34.01 18.98
CA LYS A 319 -1.51 34.35 19.04
C LYS A 319 -0.99 33.94 20.41
N GLY A 320 0.19 33.34 20.43
CA GLY A 320 0.84 32.94 21.68
C GLY A 320 2.35 33.08 21.59
N PHE A 321 3.01 33.12 22.75
CA PHE A 321 4.45 33.11 22.79
C PHE A 321 4.96 31.69 22.54
N ALA A 322 5.68 31.51 21.44
CA ALA A 322 6.25 30.24 21.01
C ALA A 322 7.67 30.10 21.59
N ASN A 323 7.85 29.24 22.58
CA ASN A 323 9.16 29.04 23.25
C ASN A 323 10.25 28.66 22.24
N ALA A 324 9.95 27.74 21.32
CA ALA A 324 10.91 27.28 20.33
C ALA A 324 11.36 28.37 19.33
N ARG A 325 10.61 29.47 19.24
CA ARG A 325 10.92 30.60 18.33
C ARG A 325 11.32 31.88 19.07
N GLY A 326 11.17 31.93 20.39
CA GLY A 326 11.44 33.11 21.21
C GLY A 326 10.59 34.33 20.81
N ALA A 327 9.43 34.15 20.22
CA ALA A 327 8.58 35.19 19.64
C ALA A 327 7.10 34.87 19.76
N VAL A 328 6.26 35.90 19.64
CA VAL A 328 4.79 35.73 19.48
C VAL A 328 4.51 35.27 18.08
N VAL A 329 3.78 34.15 17.95
CA VAL A 329 3.46 33.49 16.69
C VAL A 329 1.95 33.41 16.54
N GLU A 330 1.47 33.61 15.31
CA GLU A 330 0.07 33.35 14.94
C GLU A 330 -0.16 31.85 14.84
N GLU A 331 -1.28 31.41 15.38
CA GLU A 331 -1.74 30.03 15.24
C GLU A 331 -3.15 29.97 14.67
N VAL A 332 -3.47 28.86 14.04
CA VAL A 332 -4.80 28.51 13.55
C VAL A 332 -5.39 27.45 14.46
N ILE A 333 -6.68 27.55 14.69
CA ILE A 333 -7.49 26.61 15.45
C ILE A 333 -8.45 25.95 14.47
N LEU A 334 -8.41 24.63 14.40
CA LEU A 334 -9.32 23.84 13.58
C LEU A 334 -10.22 22.99 14.49
N GLU A 335 -11.43 22.74 14.05
CA GLU A 335 -12.47 22.01 14.79
C GLU A 335 -12.92 20.79 13.99
N LEU A 336 -13.07 19.66 14.67
CA LEU A 336 -13.80 18.50 14.18
C LEU A 336 -15.12 18.38 14.94
N SER A 337 -16.20 18.76 14.27
CA SER A 337 -17.56 18.70 14.79
C SER A 337 -18.16 17.31 14.61
N ASP A 338 -19.30 17.06 15.27
CA ASP A 338 -20.09 15.86 15.04
C ASP A 338 -20.72 15.91 13.62
N PRO A 339 -20.61 14.82 12.82
CA PRO A 339 -21.26 14.73 11.51
C PRO A 339 -22.77 14.91 11.54
N SER A 340 -23.42 14.69 12.70
CA SER A 340 -24.87 14.83 12.89
C SER A 340 -25.33 16.24 13.27
N ALA A 341 -24.42 17.21 13.40
CA ALA A 341 -24.74 18.57 13.84
C ALA A 341 -24.97 19.59 12.71
N ASN A 342 -25.12 19.12 11.45
CA ASN A 342 -25.47 19.95 10.28
C ASN A 342 -26.82 19.57 9.69
#